data_b4ed695dbcf30ae7b146434d36bf2628
#
_entry.id   b4ed695dbcf30ae7b146434d36bf2628
#
_cell.length_a   1.000
_cell.length_b   1.000
_cell.length_c   1.000
_cell.angle_alpha   90.00
_cell.angle_beta   90.00
_cell.angle_gamma   90.00
#
_symmetry.space_group_name_H-M   'P 1'
#
loop_
_entity.id
_entity.type
_entity.pdbx_description
1 polymer ?
#
loop_
_entity_poly.entity_id
_entity_poly.type
_entity_poly.pdbx_seq_one_letter_code
_entity_poly.pdbx_strand_id
1 'polypeptide(L)'
;MNIDLTPYYAQPGEQPFGSRRMAMPWRNHVPLSPEQVPASWQALKQQVLPARKRLLYLHIPFCATHCTFCGFYQNKLREDSTEIYTRYLLQELAMEAGSPLHQSAPIHAVYFGGGTPTALAAKELAQIITAIRSSLPLAPDCEITIEGRAMDFDDERIDACLDAGANRFSIGIQTFDSRIRQRMARTSDKQQSIRFLERLCRRDRAAVVCDLMFGLPGQTPEIWREDLAIVSSLPLDGVDLYALNLLPTTPLAKAAENQRVELPNVTARRDFYRTGAAFLADAGWHQLSNSHWARTTRERNLYNLLIKQGADCLAMGSCAGGNLNGQAYMMERNLERYYQTLDQGQKPIMMMTPANPTGPWQHQLQAGIEVGRIVLPQLTRRADELQPLLSQWHHAGLTRDDSTCLRLTDDGRFWANNLMQALQQIIPQLNAEEHAH
;
A
#
# COMPACT_ATOMS: atom_id res chain seq x y z
N MET A 1 -2.39 -23.78 29.93
CA MET A 1 -1.01 -23.28 30.20
C MET A 1 -1.05 -21.75 30.14
N ASN A 2 -0.42 -21.07 31.10
CA ASN A 2 -0.32 -19.60 31.01
C ASN A 2 0.71 -19.25 29.92
N ILE A 3 0.29 -18.49 28.92
CA ILE A 3 1.19 -17.99 27.88
C ILE A 3 2.12 -16.94 28.51
N ASP A 4 3.43 -17.06 28.28
CA ASP A 4 4.38 -16.04 28.70
C ASP A 4 4.25 -14.81 27.78
N LEU A 5 3.73 -13.70 28.30
CA LEU A 5 3.53 -12.46 27.59
C LEU A 5 4.73 -11.49 27.70
N THR A 6 5.72 -11.80 28.55
CA THR A 6 6.85 -10.90 28.83
C THR A 6 7.71 -10.57 27.59
N PRO A 7 7.92 -11.48 26.61
CA PRO A 7 8.66 -11.15 25.39
C PRO A 7 8.03 -10.07 24.51
N TYR A 8 6.74 -9.76 24.75
CA TYR A 8 5.96 -8.81 23.97
C TYR A 8 5.76 -7.46 24.69
N TYR A 9 6.31 -7.33 25.89
CA TYR A 9 6.22 -6.09 26.67
C TYR A 9 7.02 -4.97 26.01
N ALA A 10 6.44 -3.79 26.01
CA ALA A 10 7.11 -2.57 25.62
C ALA A 10 8.09 -2.11 26.72
N GLN A 11 9.29 -1.69 26.36
CA GLN A 11 10.21 -1.11 27.30
C GLN A 11 9.76 0.31 27.70
N PRO A 12 9.97 0.75 28.96
CA PRO A 12 9.70 2.13 29.33
C PRO A 12 10.55 3.13 28.52
N GLY A 13 9.97 4.29 28.21
CA GLY A 13 10.70 5.40 27.57
C GLY A 13 10.38 5.57 26.09
N GLU A 14 11.26 6.30 25.40
CA GLU A 14 11.04 6.76 24.01
C GLU A 14 11.14 5.66 22.95
N GLN A 15 11.76 4.54 23.26
CA GLN A 15 11.96 3.41 22.36
C GLN A 15 11.35 2.13 22.97
N PRO A 16 10.02 2.00 22.96
CA PRO A 16 9.32 0.86 23.57
C PRO A 16 9.70 -0.49 22.97
N PHE A 17 10.25 -0.50 21.78
CA PHE A 17 10.80 -1.67 21.11
C PHE A 17 12.18 -1.37 20.55
N GLY A 18 13.08 -2.35 20.51
CA GLY A 18 14.46 -2.18 20.05
C GLY A 18 14.57 -1.75 18.56
N SER A 19 13.56 -2.08 17.74
CA SER A 19 13.47 -1.64 16.35
C SER A 19 12.02 -1.58 15.88
N ARG A 20 11.73 -0.66 14.95
CA ARG A 20 10.44 -0.62 14.29
C ARG A 20 10.36 -1.72 13.22
N ARG A 21 9.41 -2.62 13.39
CA ARG A 21 9.21 -3.75 12.47
C ARG A 21 8.53 -3.29 11.18
N MET A 22 8.90 -3.92 10.07
CA MET A 22 8.21 -3.73 8.78
C MET A 22 7.10 -4.77 8.61
N ALA A 23 6.05 -4.41 7.89
CA ALA A 23 5.06 -5.38 7.44
C ALA A 23 5.72 -6.35 6.43
N MET A 24 5.54 -7.65 6.65
CA MET A 24 6.06 -8.70 5.78
C MET A 24 4.88 -9.57 5.31
N PRO A 25 4.27 -9.26 4.17
CA PRO A 25 3.03 -9.89 3.73
C PRO A 25 3.15 -11.39 3.39
N TRP A 26 4.35 -11.88 3.10
CA TRP A 26 4.60 -13.22 2.58
C TRP A 26 5.24 -14.20 3.56
N ARG A 27 5.33 -13.88 4.84
CA ARG A 27 5.89 -14.81 5.84
C ARG A 27 5.00 -16.03 6.00
N ASN A 28 5.62 -17.23 5.94
CA ASN A 28 5.04 -18.56 6.20
C ASN A 28 4.16 -19.14 5.08
N HIS A 29 4.24 -18.65 3.86
CA HIS A 29 3.59 -19.30 2.72
C HIS A 29 4.61 -20.20 1.96
N VAL A 30 4.31 -21.49 1.88
CA VAL A 30 5.05 -22.42 1.02
C VAL A 30 4.44 -22.34 -0.37
N PRO A 31 5.18 -21.92 -1.40
CA PRO A 31 4.64 -21.84 -2.75
C PRO A 31 4.37 -23.22 -3.33
N LEU A 32 3.42 -23.29 -4.28
CA LEU A 32 3.24 -24.44 -5.14
C LEU A 32 4.49 -24.66 -6.01
N SER A 33 4.70 -25.90 -6.46
CA SER A 33 5.74 -26.14 -7.46
C SER A 33 5.40 -25.44 -8.79
N PRO A 34 6.38 -25.01 -9.58
CA PRO A 34 6.14 -24.30 -10.84
C PRO A 34 5.19 -25.05 -11.80
N GLU A 35 5.26 -26.40 -11.81
CA GLU A 35 4.42 -27.24 -12.64
C GLU A 35 2.95 -27.25 -12.20
N GLN A 36 2.68 -27.00 -10.92
CA GLN A 36 1.31 -26.94 -10.36
C GLN A 36 0.61 -25.62 -10.61
N VAL A 37 1.37 -24.52 -10.81
CA VAL A 37 0.82 -23.16 -10.92
C VAL A 37 -0.19 -23.03 -12.05
N PRO A 38 0.06 -23.47 -13.31
CA PRO A 38 -0.89 -23.30 -14.40
C PRO A 38 -2.21 -24.02 -14.13
N ALA A 39 -2.17 -25.27 -13.66
CA ALA A 39 -3.37 -26.05 -13.35
C ALA A 39 -4.17 -25.43 -12.19
N SER A 40 -3.47 -24.97 -11.14
CA SER A 40 -4.10 -24.30 -9.99
C SER A 40 -4.77 -22.99 -10.39
N TRP A 41 -4.13 -22.20 -11.26
CA TRP A 41 -4.74 -20.96 -11.78
C TRP A 41 -5.99 -21.26 -12.62
N GLN A 42 -5.93 -22.24 -13.53
CA GLN A 42 -7.08 -22.62 -14.35
C GLN A 42 -8.24 -23.12 -13.49
N ALA A 43 -7.95 -23.91 -12.44
CA ALA A 43 -8.98 -24.35 -11.51
C ALA A 43 -9.62 -23.17 -10.73
N LEU A 44 -8.81 -22.21 -10.28
CA LEU A 44 -9.29 -21.00 -9.59
C LEU A 44 -10.11 -20.12 -10.54
N LYS A 45 -9.68 -19.97 -11.78
CA LYS A 45 -10.32 -19.14 -12.81
C LYS A 45 -11.76 -19.60 -13.14
N GLN A 46 -12.06 -20.88 -12.97
CA GLN A 46 -13.41 -21.44 -13.19
C GLN A 46 -14.33 -21.30 -11.96
N GLN A 47 -13.84 -20.80 -10.84
CA GLN A 47 -14.64 -20.66 -9.63
C GLN A 47 -15.48 -19.37 -9.65
N VAL A 48 -16.72 -19.49 -9.18
CA VAL A 48 -17.53 -18.34 -8.76
C VAL A 48 -17.26 -18.12 -7.27
N LEU A 49 -16.50 -17.10 -6.95
CA LEU A 49 -16.19 -16.78 -5.56
C LEU A 49 -17.36 -16.07 -4.88
N PRO A 50 -17.53 -16.21 -3.55
CA PRO A 50 -18.54 -15.47 -2.80
C PRO A 50 -18.46 -13.96 -3.07
N ALA A 51 -19.60 -13.29 -3.00
CA ALA A 51 -19.70 -11.83 -3.17
C ALA A 51 -19.00 -11.11 -2.01
N ARG A 52 -17.69 -10.89 -2.14
CA ARG A 52 -16.85 -10.09 -1.23
C ARG A 52 -16.44 -8.81 -1.92
N LYS A 53 -15.95 -7.84 -1.15
CA LYS A 53 -15.25 -6.68 -1.71
C LYS A 53 -14.07 -7.16 -2.53
N ARG A 54 -13.92 -6.62 -3.72
CA ARG A 54 -12.87 -7.01 -4.67
C ARG A 54 -12.12 -5.81 -5.20
N LEU A 55 -10.85 -6.03 -5.46
CA LEU A 55 -9.90 -5.04 -5.95
C LEU A 55 -9.26 -5.53 -7.25
N LEU A 56 -8.75 -4.59 -8.02
CA LEU A 56 -7.87 -4.86 -9.16
C LEU A 56 -6.61 -4.01 -9.02
N TYR A 57 -5.46 -4.64 -9.03
CA TYR A 57 -4.16 -4.00 -9.07
C TYR A 57 -3.50 -4.17 -10.44
N LEU A 58 -3.07 -3.05 -11.04
CA LEU A 58 -2.29 -3.05 -12.26
C LEU A 58 -0.90 -2.53 -11.97
N HIS A 59 0.12 -3.31 -12.32
CA HIS A 59 1.50 -2.90 -12.14
C HIS A 59 2.08 -2.35 -13.44
N ILE A 60 2.61 -1.13 -13.39
CA ILE A 60 3.33 -0.52 -14.50
C ILE A 60 4.83 -0.48 -14.14
N PRO A 61 5.67 -1.34 -14.75
CA PRO A 61 7.02 -1.60 -14.26
C PRO A 61 8.08 -0.62 -14.75
N PHE A 62 7.71 0.57 -15.21
CA PHE A 62 8.63 1.54 -15.80
C PHE A 62 8.79 2.79 -14.94
N CYS A 63 10.03 3.31 -14.90
CA CYS A 63 10.33 4.64 -14.38
C CYS A 63 11.33 5.34 -15.29
N ALA A 64 11.14 6.64 -15.52
CA ALA A 64 12.11 7.47 -16.23
C ALA A 64 13.41 7.62 -15.45
N THR A 65 13.31 7.73 -14.10
CA THR A 65 14.46 7.85 -13.17
C THR A 65 14.31 6.91 -11.99
N HIS A 66 15.43 6.38 -11.49
CA HIS A 66 15.47 5.54 -10.29
C HIS A 66 15.68 6.41 -9.05
N CYS A 67 14.63 6.56 -8.20
CA CYS A 67 14.76 7.23 -6.91
C CYS A 67 15.66 6.43 -5.96
N THR A 68 16.57 7.09 -5.23
CA THR A 68 17.62 6.41 -4.44
C THR A 68 17.07 5.54 -3.31
N PHE A 69 15.87 5.83 -2.80
CA PHE A 69 15.19 5.09 -1.72
C PHE A 69 14.27 3.98 -2.22
N CYS A 70 13.98 3.91 -3.53
CA CYS A 70 12.90 3.09 -4.05
C CYS A 70 13.31 1.63 -4.27
N GLY A 71 12.59 0.70 -3.64
CA GLY A 71 12.72 -0.74 -3.87
C GLY A 71 11.78 -1.30 -4.95
N PHE A 72 10.92 -0.47 -5.52
CA PHE A 72 9.93 -0.89 -6.54
C PHE A 72 10.39 -0.64 -7.97
N TYR A 73 11.56 -0.01 -8.16
CA TYR A 73 12.13 0.20 -9.49
C TYR A 73 12.45 -1.14 -10.14
N GLN A 74 11.93 -1.37 -11.35
CA GLN A 74 12.15 -2.60 -12.10
C GLN A 74 12.86 -2.33 -13.44
N ASN A 75 12.24 -1.51 -14.29
CA ASN A 75 12.75 -1.27 -15.63
C ASN A 75 12.91 0.23 -15.89
N LYS A 76 13.99 0.59 -16.56
CA LYS A 76 14.16 1.94 -17.12
C LYS A 76 13.19 2.12 -18.28
N LEU A 77 12.50 3.26 -18.30
CA LEU A 77 11.69 3.66 -19.44
C LEU A 77 12.58 3.78 -20.71
N ARG A 78 12.17 3.12 -21.78
CA ARG A 78 12.82 3.17 -23.10
C ARG A 78 11.77 3.52 -24.14
N GLU A 79 12.21 3.97 -25.33
CA GLU A 79 11.37 4.16 -26.48
C GLU A 79 10.58 2.88 -26.80
N ASP A 80 9.32 2.99 -27.16
CA ASP A 80 8.37 1.90 -27.49
C ASP A 80 8.06 0.90 -26.36
N SER A 81 8.73 0.98 -25.21
CA SER A 81 8.52 0.00 -24.13
C SER A 81 7.11 0.05 -23.53
N THR A 82 6.49 1.23 -23.48
CA THR A 82 5.14 1.41 -22.95
C THR A 82 4.07 0.94 -23.92
N GLU A 83 4.24 1.18 -25.22
CA GLU A 83 3.30 0.71 -26.24
C GLU A 83 3.26 -0.82 -26.31
N ILE A 84 4.43 -1.46 -26.34
CA ILE A 84 4.55 -2.92 -26.31
C ILE A 84 3.88 -3.46 -25.04
N TYR A 85 4.20 -2.89 -23.89
CA TYR A 85 3.64 -3.33 -22.61
C TYR A 85 2.12 -3.17 -22.54
N THR A 86 1.60 -2.03 -23.00
CA THR A 86 0.16 -1.76 -23.03
C THR A 86 -0.59 -2.80 -23.86
N ARG A 87 -0.04 -3.16 -25.03
CA ARG A 87 -0.62 -4.22 -25.87
C ARG A 87 -0.70 -5.55 -25.13
N TYR A 88 0.36 -5.97 -24.44
CA TYR A 88 0.37 -7.22 -23.70
C TYR A 88 -0.51 -7.16 -22.44
N LEU A 89 -0.60 -6.02 -21.76
CA LEU A 89 -1.50 -5.84 -20.62
C LEU A 89 -2.98 -5.93 -21.05
N LEU A 90 -3.33 -5.36 -22.21
CA LEU A 90 -4.67 -5.49 -22.80
C LEU A 90 -4.97 -6.92 -23.27
N GLN A 91 -3.97 -7.63 -23.78
CA GLN A 91 -4.08 -9.06 -24.11
C GLN A 91 -4.34 -9.90 -22.86
N GLU A 92 -3.59 -9.65 -21.74
CA GLU A 92 -3.83 -10.31 -20.46
C GLU A 92 -5.26 -10.06 -19.96
N LEU A 93 -5.71 -8.79 -20.00
CA LEU A 93 -7.08 -8.43 -19.61
C LEU A 93 -8.13 -9.18 -20.45
N ALA A 94 -7.99 -9.18 -21.77
CA ALA A 94 -8.93 -9.85 -22.68
C ALA A 94 -8.99 -11.36 -22.44
N MET A 95 -7.85 -11.99 -22.12
CA MET A 95 -7.76 -13.43 -21.85
C MET A 95 -8.45 -13.83 -20.53
N GLU A 96 -8.43 -12.92 -19.53
CA GLU A 96 -8.90 -13.22 -18.18
C GLU A 96 -10.32 -12.71 -17.89
N ALA A 97 -10.71 -11.56 -18.45
CA ALA A 97 -11.90 -10.81 -18.06
C ALA A 97 -13.21 -11.62 -18.17
N GLY A 98 -13.37 -12.47 -19.19
CA GLY A 98 -14.59 -13.26 -19.41
C GLY A 98 -14.74 -14.48 -18.50
N SER A 99 -13.80 -14.77 -17.61
CA SER A 99 -13.85 -15.95 -16.75
C SER A 99 -14.86 -15.82 -15.61
N PRO A 100 -15.42 -16.96 -15.10
CA PRO A 100 -16.29 -16.95 -13.94
C PRO A 100 -15.69 -16.22 -12.73
N LEU A 101 -14.40 -16.42 -12.47
CA LEU A 101 -13.67 -15.74 -11.41
C LEU A 101 -13.79 -14.22 -11.53
N HIS A 102 -13.46 -13.65 -12.70
CA HIS A 102 -13.41 -12.21 -12.91
C HIS A 102 -14.80 -11.56 -12.92
N GLN A 103 -15.82 -12.31 -13.32
CA GLN A 103 -17.21 -11.84 -13.41
C GLN A 103 -18.04 -12.07 -12.13
N SER A 104 -17.53 -12.84 -11.15
CA SER A 104 -18.33 -13.31 -10.01
C SER A 104 -18.71 -12.25 -8.98
N ALA A 105 -18.01 -11.11 -8.92
CA ALA A 105 -18.30 -10.03 -7.96
C ALA A 105 -17.82 -8.68 -8.46
N PRO A 106 -18.48 -7.56 -8.07
CA PRO A 106 -18.06 -6.22 -8.47
C PRO A 106 -16.71 -5.82 -7.88
N ILE A 107 -15.91 -5.11 -8.68
CA ILE A 107 -14.63 -4.51 -8.28
C ILE A 107 -14.88 -3.13 -7.70
N HIS A 108 -14.48 -2.91 -6.46
CA HIS A 108 -14.73 -1.67 -5.71
C HIS A 108 -13.58 -0.65 -5.82
N ALA A 109 -12.37 -1.12 -6.10
CA ALA A 109 -11.25 -0.23 -6.40
C ALA A 109 -10.31 -0.85 -7.44
N VAL A 110 -9.87 -0.02 -8.36
CA VAL A 110 -8.82 -0.29 -9.36
C VAL A 110 -7.63 0.59 -9.02
N TYR A 111 -6.44 0.03 -8.94
CA TYR A 111 -5.26 0.74 -8.54
C TYR A 111 -4.12 0.52 -9.54
N PHE A 112 -3.69 1.57 -10.20
CA PHE A 112 -2.51 1.60 -11.06
C PHE A 112 -1.31 2.03 -10.22
N GLY A 113 -0.36 1.13 -10.03
CA GLY A 113 0.83 1.39 -9.23
C GLY A 113 2.09 0.78 -9.84
N GLY A 114 3.12 0.68 -9.02
CA GLY A 114 4.37 0.00 -9.36
C GLY A 114 5.57 0.90 -9.53
N GLY A 115 6.05 1.05 -10.74
CA GLY A 115 7.11 1.99 -11.07
C GLY A 115 6.56 3.42 -11.14
N THR A 116 5.99 3.75 -12.28
CA THR A 116 5.33 5.05 -12.51
C THR A 116 4.23 4.87 -13.57
N PRO A 117 2.96 4.69 -13.20
CA PRO A 117 1.87 4.57 -14.18
C PRO A 117 1.81 5.72 -15.18
N THR A 118 2.11 6.95 -14.76
CA THR A 118 2.14 8.12 -15.62
C THR A 118 3.35 8.18 -16.59
N ALA A 119 4.19 7.16 -16.58
CA ALA A 119 5.18 6.94 -17.67
C ALA A 119 4.51 6.46 -18.97
N LEU A 120 3.30 5.89 -18.88
CA LEU A 120 2.49 5.54 -20.05
C LEU A 120 2.02 6.81 -20.79
N ALA A 121 1.84 6.72 -22.11
CA ALA A 121 1.26 7.80 -22.88
C ALA A 121 -0.23 8.01 -22.54
N ALA A 122 -0.75 9.20 -22.79
CA ALA A 122 -2.15 9.54 -22.54
C ALA A 122 -3.13 8.55 -23.18
N LYS A 123 -2.89 8.20 -24.44
CA LYS A 123 -3.66 7.20 -25.20
C LYS A 123 -3.63 5.82 -24.54
N GLU A 124 -2.46 5.39 -24.05
CA GLU A 124 -2.27 4.09 -23.42
C GLU A 124 -3.05 3.99 -22.09
N LEU A 125 -2.95 5.04 -21.24
CA LEU A 125 -3.73 5.13 -19.99
C LEU A 125 -5.23 5.08 -20.25
N ALA A 126 -5.71 5.88 -21.21
CA ALA A 126 -7.13 5.89 -21.58
C ALA A 126 -7.61 4.54 -22.11
N GLN A 127 -6.82 3.86 -22.94
CA GLN A 127 -7.15 2.54 -23.48
C GLN A 127 -7.29 1.49 -22.37
N ILE A 128 -6.34 1.43 -21.44
CA ILE A 128 -6.36 0.46 -20.35
C ILE A 128 -7.56 0.72 -19.42
N ILE A 129 -7.80 1.97 -19.00
CA ILE A 129 -8.92 2.32 -18.13
C ILE A 129 -10.26 1.98 -18.81
N THR A 130 -10.41 2.34 -20.08
CA THR A 130 -11.63 2.05 -20.86
C THR A 130 -11.85 0.55 -21.02
N ALA A 131 -10.80 -0.21 -21.30
CA ALA A 131 -10.88 -1.67 -21.44
C ALA A 131 -11.32 -2.34 -20.13
N ILE A 132 -10.78 -1.90 -18.98
CA ILE A 132 -11.18 -2.39 -17.65
C ILE A 132 -12.67 -2.11 -17.41
N ARG A 133 -13.13 -0.88 -17.66
CA ARG A 133 -14.51 -0.45 -17.43
C ARG A 133 -15.51 -1.16 -18.34
N SER A 134 -15.10 -1.57 -19.53
CA SER A 134 -15.97 -2.26 -20.47
C SER A 134 -16.01 -3.77 -20.29
N SER A 135 -14.95 -4.38 -19.70
CA SER A 135 -14.81 -5.84 -19.66
C SER A 135 -14.97 -6.45 -18.26
N LEU A 136 -14.85 -5.64 -17.20
CA LEU A 136 -14.95 -6.11 -15.82
C LEU A 136 -16.18 -5.51 -15.09
N PRO A 137 -16.78 -6.23 -14.13
CA PRO A 137 -17.93 -5.75 -13.37
C PRO A 137 -17.46 -4.75 -12.29
N LEU A 138 -17.34 -3.46 -12.62
CA LEU A 138 -17.02 -2.44 -11.65
C LEU A 138 -18.24 -2.08 -10.80
N ALA A 139 -18.03 -1.83 -9.51
CA ALA A 139 -19.05 -1.24 -8.65
C ALA A 139 -19.43 0.16 -9.16
N PRO A 140 -20.67 0.62 -8.98
CA PRO A 140 -21.11 1.95 -9.46
C PRO A 140 -20.27 3.11 -8.92
N ASP A 141 -19.71 2.97 -7.72
CA ASP A 141 -18.85 3.91 -7.03
C ASP A 141 -17.37 3.49 -7.00
N CYS A 142 -16.95 2.66 -7.95
CA CYS A 142 -15.60 2.13 -8.03
C CYS A 142 -14.56 3.26 -8.01
N GLU A 143 -13.58 3.17 -7.10
CA GLU A 143 -12.44 4.05 -7.06
C GLU A 143 -11.39 3.60 -8.07
N ILE A 144 -11.04 4.47 -9.02
CA ILE A 144 -9.98 4.21 -10.01
C ILE A 144 -8.82 5.16 -9.72
N THR A 145 -7.77 4.63 -9.10
CA THR A 145 -6.59 5.38 -8.68
C THR A 145 -5.45 5.25 -9.69
N ILE A 146 -4.82 6.37 -10.02
CA ILE A 146 -3.58 6.42 -10.79
C ILE A 146 -2.48 7.01 -9.91
N GLU A 147 -1.41 6.23 -9.67
CA GLU A 147 -0.18 6.78 -9.08
C GLU A 147 0.58 7.60 -10.11
N GLY A 148 1.15 8.72 -9.67
CA GLY A 148 1.88 9.61 -10.56
C GLY A 148 3.03 10.34 -9.89
N ARG A 149 3.84 10.97 -10.77
CA ARG A 149 4.94 11.86 -10.39
C ARG A 149 4.75 13.20 -11.09
N ALA A 150 5.09 14.30 -10.41
CA ALA A 150 4.87 15.65 -10.91
C ALA A 150 5.49 15.93 -12.30
N MET A 151 6.62 15.31 -12.64
CA MET A 151 7.31 15.53 -13.93
C MET A 151 6.80 14.65 -15.08
N ASP A 152 6.18 13.52 -14.74
CA ASP A 152 5.77 12.54 -15.75
C ASP A 152 4.25 12.58 -16.02
N PHE A 153 3.55 13.63 -15.52
CA PHE A 153 2.10 13.74 -15.57
C PHE A 153 1.67 15.12 -16.10
N ASP A 154 1.67 15.25 -17.42
CA ASP A 154 1.23 16.45 -18.13
C ASP A 154 -0.30 16.56 -18.23
N ASP A 155 -0.77 17.67 -18.78
CA ASP A 155 -2.20 17.96 -18.92
C ASP A 155 -2.91 16.94 -19.82
N GLU A 156 -2.27 16.49 -20.90
CA GLU A 156 -2.83 15.49 -21.82
C GLU A 156 -3.10 14.16 -21.09
N ARG A 157 -2.14 13.68 -20.30
CA ARG A 157 -2.31 12.45 -19.51
C ARG A 157 -3.36 12.61 -18.40
N ILE A 158 -3.37 13.76 -17.72
CA ILE A 158 -4.36 14.05 -16.68
C ILE A 158 -5.77 13.97 -17.28
N ASP A 159 -6.00 14.72 -18.36
CA ASP A 159 -7.32 14.83 -18.98
C ASP A 159 -7.75 13.48 -19.59
N ALA A 160 -6.83 12.75 -20.24
CA ALA A 160 -7.11 11.41 -20.75
C ALA A 160 -7.51 10.40 -19.65
N CYS A 161 -6.84 10.44 -18.48
CA CYS A 161 -7.23 9.61 -17.33
C CYS A 161 -8.62 9.96 -16.81
N LEU A 162 -8.92 11.25 -16.65
CA LEU A 162 -10.21 11.74 -16.17
C LEU A 162 -11.34 11.39 -17.12
N ASP A 163 -11.15 11.56 -18.42
CA ASP A 163 -12.14 11.26 -19.45
C ASP A 163 -12.40 9.76 -19.57
N ALA A 164 -11.37 8.93 -19.36
CA ALA A 164 -11.50 7.48 -19.30
C ALA A 164 -12.17 6.99 -18.02
N GLY A 165 -12.24 7.81 -16.94
CA GLY A 165 -12.97 7.52 -15.71
C GLY A 165 -12.12 7.32 -14.46
N ALA A 166 -10.84 7.69 -14.47
CA ALA A 166 -10.06 7.80 -13.24
C ALA A 166 -10.66 8.88 -12.33
N ASN A 167 -10.79 8.59 -11.04
CA ASN A 167 -11.43 9.48 -10.08
C ASN A 167 -10.60 9.70 -8.80
N ARG A 168 -9.36 9.21 -8.78
CA ARG A 168 -8.38 9.44 -7.72
C ARG A 168 -6.96 9.47 -8.28
N PHE A 169 -6.15 10.41 -7.81
CA PHE A 169 -4.72 10.50 -8.13
C PHE A 169 -3.91 10.48 -6.83
N SER A 170 -2.89 9.63 -6.75
CA SER A 170 -1.92 9.58 -5.66
C SER A 170 -0.56 10.03 -6.18
N ILE A 171 -0.11 11.16 -5.70
CA ILE A 171 1.08 11.83 -6.25
C ILE A 171 2.24 11.77 -5.27
N GLY A 172 3.24 10.98 -5.62
CA GLY A 172 4.45 10.87 -4.83
C GLY A 172 5.26 12.17 -4.88
N ILE A 173 5.15 13.02 -3.88
CA ILE A 173 5.97 14.22 -3.68
C ILE A 173 7.16 13.92 -2.79
N GLN A 174 6.96 13.22 -1.70
CA GLN A 174 7.92 12.80 -0.67
C GLN A 174 8.35 13.95 0.25
N THR A 175 8.77 15.08 -0.28
CA THR A 175 9.10 16.34 0.39
C THR A 175 9.08 17.46 -0.63
N PHE A 176 8.84 18.69 -0.21
CA PHE A 176 8.96 19.88 -1.06
C PHE A 176 10.39 20.49 -0.99
N ASP A 177 11.23 20.07 -0.06
CA ASP A 177 12.61 20.58 -0.01
C ASP A 177 13.41 20.17 -1.25
N SER A 178 13.80 21.14 -2.06
CA SER A 178 14.47 20.93 -3.35
C SER A 178 15.83 20.22 -3.22
N ARG A 179 16.56 20.39 -2.12
CA ARG A 179 17.87 19.78 -1.90
C ARG A 179 17.70 18.30 -1.56
N ILE A 180 16.74 17.97 -0.70
CA ILE A 180 16.42 16.57 -0.37
C ILE A 180 15.89 15.88 -1.61
N ARG A 181 14.98 16.50 -2.37
CA ARG A 181 14.46 15.97 -3.63
C ARG A 181 15.59 15.59 -4.59
N GLN A 182 16.53 16.52 -4.82
CA GLN A 182 17.66 16.28 -5.71
C GLN A 182 18.53 15.09 -5.24
N ARG A 183 18.80 14.99 -3.93
CA ARG A 183 19.53 13.84 -3.35
C ARG A 183 18.78 12.52 -3.53
N MET A 184 17.45 12.56 -3.55
CA MET A 184 16.58 11.39 -3.76
C MET A 184 16.36 11.08 -5.24
N ALA A 185 17.08 11.73 -6.17
CA ALA A 185 16.92 11.64 -7.62
C ALA A 185 15.50 12.03 -8.10
N ARG A 186 14.92 13.05 -7.46
CA ARG A 186 13.67 13.70 -7.87
C ARG A 186 14.00 14.96 -8.66
N THR A 187 13.48 15.07 -9.87
CA THR A 187 13.86 16.11 -10.83
C THR A 187 13.08 17.41 -10.70
N SER A 188 11.83 17.38 -10.18
CA SER A 188 11.06 18.61 -9.94
C SER A 188 11.53 19.32 -8.67
N ASP A 189 11.59 20.63 -8.71
CA ASP A 189 11.81 21.48 -7.54
C ASP A 189 10.52 21.73 -6.74
N LYS A 190 10.64 22.49 -5.64
CA LYS A 190 9.50 22.87 -4.78
C LYS A 190 8.38 23.55 -5.55
N GLN A 191 8.72 24.57 -6.31
CA GLN A 191 7.73 25.40 -7.01
C GLN A 191 7.05 24.65 -8.16
N GLN A 192 7.80 23.81 -8.87
CA GLN A 192 7.25 22.93 -9.91
C GLN A 192 6.26 21.94 -9.31
N SER A 193 6.60 21.36 -8.16
CA SER A 193 5.74 20.40 -7.46
C SER A 193 4.44 21.06 -6.96
N ILE A 194 4.51 22.25 -6.39
CA ILE A 194 3.35 23.03 -5.94
C ILE A 194 2.45 23.36 -7.14
N ARG A 195 3.00 24.00 -8.19
CA ARG A 195 2.23 24.36 -9.39
C ARG A 195 1.57 23.14 -10.04
N PHE A 196 2.24 22.01 -10.03
CA PHE A 196 1.68 20.75 -10.55
C PHE A 196 0.45 20.33 -9.75
N LEU A 197 0.54 20.27 -8.42
CA LEU A 197 -0.59 19.90 -7.56
C LEU A 197 -1.77 20.88 -7.69
N GLU A 198 -1.50 22.18 -7.71
CA GLU A 198 -2.54 23.21 -7.96
C GLU A 198 -3.24 23.02 -9.29
N ARG A 199 -2.47 22.72 -10.36
CA ARG A 199 -2.98 22.44 -11.68
C ARG A 199 -3.85 21.19 -11.72
N LEU A 200 -3.44 20.12 -11.03
CA LEU A 200 -4.19 18.88 -10.91
C LEU A 200 -5.50 19.09 -10.15
N CYS A 201 -5.45 19.74 -8.99
CA CYS A 201 -6.63 20.04 -8.17
C CYS A 201 -7.65 20.94 -8.89
N ARG A 202 -7.20 21.88 -9.74
CA ARG A 202 -8.10 22.76 -10.52
C ARG A 202 -9.01 22.03 -11.50
N ARG A 203 -8.72 20.76 -11.87
CA ARG A 203 -9.66 19.93 -12.65
C ARG A 203 -10.94 19.62 -11.90
N ASP A 204 -10.86 19.54 -10.59
CA ASP A 204 -12.00 19.27 -9.68
C ASP A 204 -12.88 18.06 -10.07
N ARG A 205 -12.25 17.03 -10.70
CA ARG A 205 -12.94 15.84 -11.21
C ARG A 205 -12.53 14.55 -10.50
N ALA A 206 -11.46 14.59 -9.69
CA ALA A 206 -10.92 13.43 -8.96
C ALA A 206 -10.43 13.85 -7.59
N ALA A 207 -10.37 12.91 -6.66
CA ALA A 207 -9.65 13.12 -5.41
C ALA A 207 -8.14 13.20 -5.69
N VAL A 208 -7.46 14.20 -5.13
CA VAL A 208 -6.02 14.41 -5.27
C VAL A 208 -5.34 14.20 -3.93
N VAL A 209 -4.43 13.22 -3.88
CA VAL A 209 -3.67 12.84 -2.71
C VAL A 209 -2.19 13.12 -2.94
N CYS A 210 -1.53 13.63 -1.90
CA CYS A 210 -0.09 13.88 -1.90
C CYS A 210 0.60 12.89 -0.95
N ASP A 211 1.61 12.17 -1.44
CA ASP A 211 2.40 11.27 -0.59
C ASP A 211 3.65 12.02 -0.09
N LEU A 212 3.76 12.18 1.22
CA LEU A 212 4.95 12.67 1.90
C LEU A 212 5.71 11.54 2.58
N MET A 213 7.02 11.71 2.72
CA MET A 213 7.89 10.81 3.47
C MET A 213 8.59 11.53 4.60
N PHE A 214 8.63 10.91 5.76
CA PHE A 214 9.42 11.37 6.89
C PHE A 214 10.58 10.43 7.20
N GLY A 215 11.61 10.99 7.82
CA GLY A 215 12.86 10.28 8.11
C GLY A 215 13.82 10.23 6.91
N LEU A 216 13.69 11.16 5.97
CA LEU A 216 14.62 11.33 4.85
C LEU A 216 15.98 11.90 5.34
N PRO A 217 17.09 11.55 4.67
CA PRO A 217 18.40 12.12 5.00
C PRO A 217 18.42 13.64 4.86
N GLY A 218 18.86 14.31 5.91
CA GLY A 218 18.91 15.77 5.97
C GLY A 218 17.56 16.46 6.19
N GLN A 219 16.50 15.72 6.43
CA GLN A 219 15.20 16.28 6.81
C GLN A 219 15.25 16.76 8.27
N THR A 220 14.99 18.05 8.48
CA THR A 220 14.89 18.64 9.82
C THR A 220 13.43 18.80 10.25
N PRO A 221 13.15 19.04 11.55
CA PRO A 221 11.80 19.35 12.00
C PRO A 221 11.18 20.57 11.30
N GLU A 222 11.99 21.57 10.92
CA GLU A 222 11.55 22.77 10.20
C GLU A 222 11.12 22.44 8.78
N ILE A 223 11.94 21.65 8.04
CA ILE A 223 11.58 21.17 6.69
C ILE A 223 10.28 20.36 6.74
N TRP A 224 10.14 19.49 7.73
CA TRP A 224 8.95 18.68 7.89
C TRP A 224 7.70 19.53 8.14
N ARG A 225 7.78 20.53 9.03
CA ARG A 225 6.67 21.47 9.27
C ARG A 225 6.34 22.29 8.02
N GLU A 226 7.35 22.68 7.23
CA GLU A 226 7.14 23.38 5.97
C GLU A 226 6.40 22.48 4.95
N ASP A 227 6.79 21.20 4.82
CA ASP A 227 6.10 20.22 3.97
C ASP A 227 4.62 20.11 4.35
N LEU A 228 4.31 19.99 5.64
CA LEU A 228 2.94 19.90 6.16
C LEU A 228 2.14 21.19 5.91
N ALA A 229 2.77 22.36 6.11
CA ALA A 229 2.15 23.64 5.87
C ALA A 229 1.79 23.82 4.38
N ILE A 230 2.67 23.42 3.46
CA ILE A 230 2.39 23.46 2.03
C ILE A 230 1.21 22.55 1.69
N VAL A 231 1.20 21.31 2.18
CA VAL A 231 0.07 20.37 1.95
C VAL A 231 -1.24 20.95 2.42
N SER A 232 -1.26 21.55 3.62
CA SER A 232 -2.48 22.15 4.18
C SER A 232 -2.94 23.41 3.44
N SER A 233 -2.04 24.14 2.77
CA SER A 233 -2.36 25.30 1.97
C SER A 233 -2.92 24.96 0.58
N LEU A 234 -2.65 23.77 0.07
CA LEU A 234 -3.11 23.29 -1.23
C LEU A 234 -4.54 22.71 -1.14
N PRO A 235 -5.35 22.79 -2.20
CA PRO A 235 -6.71 22.23 -2.22
C PRO A 235 -6.73 20.71 -2.44
N LEU A 236 -5.90 19.98 -1.68
CA LEU A 236 -5.80 18.52 -1.71
C LEU A 236 -6.98 17.87 -0.98
N ASP A 237 -7.36 16.67 -1.41
CA ASP A 237 -8.39 15.86 -0.76
C ASP A 237 -7.80 14.91 0.30
N GLY A 238 -6.55 14.48 0.13
CA GLY A 238 -5.89 13.56 1.04
C GLY A 238 -4.36 13.76 1.10
N VAL A 239 -3.75 13.21 2.14
CA VAL A 239 -2.29 13.13 2.30
C VAL A 239 -1.89 11.81 2.95
N ASP A 240 -0.82 11.22 2.43
CA ASP A 240 -0.13 10.10 3.05
C ASP A 240 1.17 10.56 3.72
N LEU A 241 1.42 10.08 4.94
CA LEU A 241 2.67 10.27 5.67
C LEU A 241 3.37 8.91 5.82
N TYR A 242 4.33 8.62 4.96
CA TYR A 242 5.08 7.37 4.98
C TYR A 242 6.43 7.50 5.68
N ALA A 243 6.73 6.55 6.57
CA ALA A 243 8.09 6.44 7.08
C ALA A 243 9.03 5.93 6.00
N LEU A 244 10.22 6.51 5.87
CA LEU A 244 11.27 5.93 5.05
C LEU A 244 11.57 4.51 5.51
N ASN A 245 11.34 3.52 4.65
CA ASN A 245 11.75 2.14 4.86
C ASN A 245 12.99 1.86 4.02
N LEU A 246 14.11 1.61 4.70
CA LEU A 246 15.39 1.38 4.05
C LEU A 246 15.50 -0.09 3.64
N LEU A 247 15.29 -0.37 2.35
CA LEU A 247 15.44 -1.71 1.80
C LEU A 247 16.90 -1.96 1.41
N PRO A 248 17.52 -3.10 1.78
CA PRO A 248 18.95 -3.36 1.59
C PRO A 248 19.42 -3.26 0.13
N THR A 249 18.52 -3.46 -0.83
CA THR A 249 18.83 -3.41 -2.26
C THR A 249 18.92 -1.99 -2.83
N THR A 250 18.48 -0.97 -2.08
CA THR A 250 18.40 0.41 -2.59
C THR A 250 19.75 1.13 -2.55
N PRO A 251 19.99 2.08 -3.49
CA PRO A 251 21.20 2.92 -3.44
C PRO A 251 21.34 3.68 -2.12
N LEU A 252 20.23 4.13 -1.53
CA LEU A 252 20.25 4.85 -0.25
C LEU A 252 20.70 3.96 0.91
N ALA A 253 20.27 2.67 0.94
CA ALA A 253 20.73 1.73 1.96
C ALA A 253 22.23 1.54 1.91
N LYS A 254 22.78 1.32 0.71
CA LYS A 254 24.21 1.18 0.49
C LYS A 254 25.01 2.45 0.89
N ALA A 255 24.42 3.64 0.64
CA ALA A 255 25.04 4.90 1.05
C ALA A 255 25.05 5.06 2.59
N ALA A 256 24.00 4.63 3.28
CA ALA A 256 23.89 4.64 4.73
C ALA A 256 24.87 3.62 5.38
N GLU A 257 24.94 2.40 4.86
CA GLU A 257 25.89 1.37 5.30
C GLU A 257 27.35 1.85 5.18
N ASN A 258 27.67 2.57 4.10
CA ASN A 258 28.99 3.15 3.87
C ASN A 258 29.22 4.50 4.60
N GLN A 259 28.33 4.87 5.53
CA GLN A 259 28.42 6.13 6.30
C GLN A 259 28.51 7.42 5.45
N ARG A 260 28.05 7.36 4.19
CA ARG A 260 27.99 8.52 3.27
C ARG A 260 26.76 9.39 3.51
N VAL A 261 25.77 8.83 4.21
CA VAL A 261 24.51 9.48 4.50
C VAL A 261 24.07 9.10 5.91
N GLU A 262 23.75 10.11 6.71
CA GLU A 262 23.18 9.94 8.03
C GLU A 262 21.64 9.92 7.94
N LEU A 263 21.03 8.99 8.66
CA LEU A 263 19.58 8.83 8.75
C LEU A 263 19.09 9.23 10.13
N PRO A 264 17.92 9.86 10.25
CA PRO A 264 17.28 10.07 11.54
C PRO A 264 17.09 8.75 12.29
N ASN A 265 17.42 8.75 13.58
CA ASN A 265 17.18 7.59 14.44
C ASN A 265 15.67 7.31 14.63
N VAL A 266 15.32 6.22 15.30
CA VAL A 266 13.92 5.82 15.46
C VAL A 266 13.12 6.83 16.28
N THR A 267 13.72 7.47 17.29
CA THR A 267 13.08 8.51 18.12
C THR A 267 12.72 9.72 17.26
N ALA A 268 13.68 10.26 16.50
CA ALA A 268 13.43 11.38 15.58
C ALA A 268 12.35 11.04 14.54
N ARG A 269 12.35 9.81 14.04
CA ARG A 269 11.30 9.36 13.09
C ARG A 269 9.92 9.27 13.74
N ARG A 270 9.83 8.84 15.00
CA ARG A 270 8.60 8.88 15.79
C ARG A 270 8.11 10.31 15.97
N ASP A 271 9.02 11.24 16.27
CA ASP A 271 8.68 12.64 16.49
C ASP A 271 8.19 13.31 15.19
N PHE A 272 8.77 12.97 14.02
CA PHE A 272 8.21 13.37 12.73
C PHE A 272 6.77 12.88 12.53
N TYR A 273 6.50 11.60 12.85
CA TYR A 273 5.15 11.06 12.74
C TYR A 273 4.15 11.79 13.64
N ARG A 274 4.49 11.96 14.93
CA ARG A 274 3.66 12.68 15.91
C ARG A 274 3.39 14.12 15.49
N THR A 275 4.43 14.82 15.05
CA THR A 275 4.29 16.19 14.53
C THR A 275 3.34 16.23 13.35
N GLY A 276 3.46 15.29 12.39
CA GLY A 276 2.57 15.21 11.23
C GLY A 276 1.12 14.93 11.63
N ALA A 277 0.90 13.93 12.49
CA ALA A 277 -0.43 13.56 12.96
C ALA A 277 -1.12 14.70 13.71
N ALA A 278 -0.42 15.34 14.65
CA ALA A 278 -0.94 16.48 15.39
C ALA A 278 -1.25 17.68 14.48
N PHE A 279 -0.32 18.01 13.56
CA PHE A 279 -0.50 19.13 12.62
C PHE A 279 -1.75 18.93 11.75
N LEU A 280 -1.94 17.73 11.20
CA LEU A 280 -3.08 17.43 10.34
C LEU A 280 -4.40 17.40 11.14
N ALA A 281 -4.39 16.89 12.36
CA ALA A 281 -5.55 16.92 13.25
C ALA A 281 -5.97 18.35 13.60
N ASP A 282 -5.01 19.22 13.95
CA ASP A 282 -5.24 20.63 14.24
C ASP A 282 -5.76 21.40 13.00
N ALA A 283 -5.32 20.99 11.81
CA ALA A 283 -5.81 21.53 10.54
C ALA A 283 -7.17 20.94 10.09
N GLY A 284 -7.80 20.08 10.91
CA GLY A 284 -9.13 19.52 10.65
C GLY A 284 -9.14 18.34 9.67
N TRP A 285 -7.98 17.71 9.40
CA TRP A 285 -7.93 16.50 8.58
C TRP A 285 -8.37 15.28 9.38
N HIS A 286 -9.08 14.37 8.72
CA HIS A 286 -9.57 13.14 9.32
C HIS A 286 -8.64 11.97 9.01
N GLN A 287 -8.12 11.30 10.06
CA GLN A 287 -7.23 10.15 9.90
C GLN A 287 -8.02 8.89 9.51
N LEU A 288 -7.81 8.37 8.31
CA LEU A 288 -8.43 7.15 7.80
C LEU A 288 -7.63 5.88 8.14
N SER A 289 -6.30 6.00 8.17
CA SER A 289 -5.40 4.89 8.50
C SER A 289 -4.16 5.41 9.23
N ASN A 290 -3.24 4.51 9.58
CA ASN A 290 -2.00 4.89 10.27
C ASN A 290 -1.13 5.87 9.46
N SER A 291 -1.26 5.87 8.14
CA SER A 291 -0.45 6.72 7.25
C SER A 291 -1.29 7.70 6.43
N HIS A 292 -2.61 7.63 6.47
CA HIS A 292 -3.47 8.37 5.55
C HIS A 292 -4.47 9.29 6.26
N TRP A 293 -4.56 10.54 5.79
CA TRP A 293 -5.53 11.55 6.24
C TRP A 293 -6.33 12.08 5.06
N ALA A 294 -7.64 12.24 5.27
CA ALA A 294 -8.56 12.86 4.33
C ALA A 294 -8.98 14.24 4.82
N ARG A 295 -9.07 15.20 3.91
CA ARG A 295 -9.61 16.55 4.15
C ARG A 295 -11.05 16.66 3.68
N THR A 296 -11.42 15.92 2.65
CA THR A 296 -12.75 15.93 2.06
C THR A 296 -13.35 14.53 2.02
N THR A 297 -14.66 14.42 1.88
CA THR A 297 -15.36 13.13 1.72
C THR A 297 -15.11 12.48 0.35
N ARG A 298 -14.45 13.19 -0.57
CA ARG A 298 -14.03 12.63 -1.87
C ARG A 298 -12.89 11.62 -1.72
N GLU A 299 -12.02 11.84 -0.72
CA GLU A 299 -10.95 10.90 -0.40
C GLU A 299 -11.47 9.77 0.48
N ARG A 300 -11.43 8.54 -0.05
CA ARG A 300 -11.91 7.33 0.60
C ARG A 300 -10.83 6.30 0.86
N ASN A 301 -9.73 6.34 0.11
CA ASN A 301 -8.61 5.40 0.19
C ASN A 301 -9.04 3.93 0.13
N LEU A 302 -10.00 3.62 -0.74
CA LEU A 302 -10.68 2.32 -0.73
C LEU A 302 -9.73 1.15 -0.97
N TYR A 303 -8.82 1.27 -1.96
CA TYR A 303 -7.88 0.19 -2.25
C TYR A 303 -7.07 -0.21 -1.02
N ASN A 304 -6.42 0.78 -0.35
CA ASN A 304 -5.55 0.52 0.79
C ASN A 304 -6.30 -0.01 2.01
N LEU A 305 -7.51 0.47 2.27
CA LEU A 305 -8.32 0.00 3.38
C LEU A 305 -8.86 -1.41 3.13
N LEU A 306 -9.39 -1.68 1.93
CA LEU A 306 -10.01 -2.96 1.62
C LEU A 306 -8.98 -4.09 1.51
N ILE A 307 -7.79 -3.85 0.96
CA ILE A 307 -6.73 -4.87 0.90
C ILE A 307 -6.32 -5.33 2.32
N LYS A 308 -6.30 -4.43 3.29
CA LYS A 308 -6.02 -4.73 4.71
C LYS A 308 -7.17 -5.47 5.40
N GLN A 309 -8.38 -5.31 4.90
CA GLN A 309 -9.56 -6.04 5.37
C GLN A 309 -9.69 -7.44 4.75
N GLY A 310 -8.74 -7.85 3.91
CA GLY A 310 -8.73 -9.15 3.27
C GLY A 310 -9.64 -9.25 2.03
N ALA A 311 -9.90 -8.13 1.37
CA ALA A 311 -10.59 -8.15 0.08
C ALA A 311 -9.80 -8.96 -0.95
N ASP A 312 -10.52 -9.68 -1.80
CA ASP A 312 -9.91 -10.36 -2.95
C ASP A 312 -9.27 -9.32 -3.88
N CYS A 313 -8.03 -9.56 -4.27
CA CYS A 313 -7.29 -8.68 -5.16
C CYS A 313 -6.88 -9.42 -6.44
N LEU A 314 -7.49 -9.05 -7.55
CA LEU A 314 -7.02 -9.40 -8.88
C LEU A 314 -5.74 -8.62 -9.19
N ALA A 315 -4.77 -9.25 -9.85
CA ALA A 315 -3.53 -8.59 -10.23
C ALA A 315 -3.22 -8.82 -11.70
N MET A 316 -2.80 -7.77 -12.39
CA MET A 316 -2.42 -7.77 -13.80
C MET A 316 -1.13 -6.99 -14.01
N GLY A 317 -0.36 -7.41 -15.00
CA GLY A 317 0.91 -6.81 -15.35
C GLY A 317 2.11 -7.47 -14.68
N SER A 318 3.27 -7.31 -15.30
CA SER A 318 4.55 -7.83 -14.78
C SER A 318 4.83 -7.29 -13.38
N CYS A 319 5.29 -8.12 -12.46
CA CYS A 319 5.53 -7.83 -11.04
C CYS A 319 4.28 -7.63 -10.17
N ALA A 320 3.08 -7.67 -10.71
CA ALA A 320 1.86 -7.53 -9.91
C ALA A 320 1.70 -8.68 -8.92
N GLY A 321 1.13 -8.41 -7.76
CA GLY A 321 0.77 -9.41 -6.75
C GLY A 321 -0.73 -9.39 -6.45
N GLY A 322 -1.35 -10.55 -6.39
CA GLY A 322 -2.76 -10.72 -6.07
C GLY A 322 -3.00 -11.70 -4.94
N ASN A 323 -4.22 -11.69 -4.43
CA ASN A 323 -4.72 -12.66 -3.45
C ASN A 323 -6.20 -12.91 -3.71
N LEU A 324 -6.56 -14.14 -3.97
CA LEU A 324 -7.91 -14.56 -4.29
C LEU A 324 -8.26 -15.81 -3.47
N ASN A 325 -9.33 -15.72 -2.69
CA ASN A 325 -9.80 -16.83 -1.86
C ASN A 325 -8.69 -17.47 -0.99
N GLY A 326 -7.79 -16.66 -0.42
CA GLY A 326 -6.66 -17.11 0.39
C GLY A 326 -5.48 -17.69 -0.40
N GLN A 327 -5.50 -17.62 -1.73
CA GLN A 327 -4.39 -17.99 -2.59
C GLN A 327 -3.67 -16.73 -3.05
N ALA A 328 -2.45 -16.54 -2.57
CA ALA A 328 -1.61 -15.44 -3.01
C ALA A 328 -0.84 -15.84 -4.29
N TYR A 329 -0.65 -14.89 -5.20
CA TYR A 329 0.14 -15.11 -6.41
C TYR A 329 0.93 -13.87 -6.81
N MET A 330 2.03 -14.10 -7.53
CA MET A 330 2.90 -13.07 -8.07
C MET A 330 3.10 -13.28 -9.57
N MET A 331 2.99 -12.22 -10.34
CA MET A 331 3.24 -12.22 -11.77
C MET A 331 4.75 -12.24 -12.09
N GLU A 332 5.09 -12.75 -13.27
CA GLU A 332 6.46 -12.78 -13.79
C GLU A 332 7.09 -11.39 -13.79
N ARG A 333 8.34 -11.29 -13.33
CA ARG A 333 9.08 -10.02 -13.22
C ARG A 333 9.87 -9.68 -14.47
N ASN A 334 10.33 -10.70 -15.17
CA ASN A 334 11.06 -10.52 -16.42
C ASN A 334 10.07 -10.22 -17.56
N LEU A 335 10.19 -9.06 -18.18
CA LEU A 335 9.25 -8.60 -19.21
C LEU A 335 9.23 -9.54 -20.43
N GLU A 336 10.37 -10.05 -20.85
CA GLU A 336 10.44 -10.94 -22.00
C GLU A 336 9.68 -12.25 -21.73
N ARG A 337 9.89 -12.86 -20.55
CA ARG A 337 9.14 -14.05 -20.12
C ARG A 337 7.64 -13.75 -19.93
N TYR A 338 7.32 -12.58 -19.41
CA TYR A 338 5.94 -12.13 -19.28
C TYR A 338 5.25 -12.10 -20.66
N TYR A 339 5.89 -11.53 -21.67
CA TYR A 339 5.36 -11.48 -23.04
C TYR A 339 5.26 -12.88 -23.66
N GLN A 340 6.32 -13.66 -23.60
CA GLN A 340 6.35 -15.02 -24.13
C GLN A 340 5.24 -15.93 -23.56
N THR A 341 4.95 -15.79 -22.26
CA THR A 341 3.89 -16.56 -21.61
C THR A 341 2.52 -16.14 -22.11
N LEU A 342 2.29 -14.83 -22.29
CA LEU A 342 1.04 -14.32 -22.88
C LEU A 342 0.86 -14.74 -24.33
N ASP A 343 1.93 -14.77 -25.13
CA ASP A 343 1.89 -15.27 -26.52
C ASP A 343 1.49 -16.76 -26.59
N GLN A 344 1.76 -17.52 -25.52
CA GLN A 344 1.31 -18.93 -25.36
C GLN A 344 -0.14 -19.04 -24.84
N GLY A 345 -0.84 -17.94 -24.64
CA GLY A 345 -2.20 -17.91 -24.10
C GLY A 345 -2.28 -18.28 -22.61
N GLN A 346 -1.19 -18.12 -21.85
CA GLN A 346 -1.13 -18.43 -20.44
C GLN A 346 -0.95 -17.15 -19.61
N LYS A 347 -1.54 -17.14 -18.39
CA LYS A 347 -1.29 -16.06 -17.43
C LYS A 347 0.11 -16.19 -16.86
N PRO A 348 0.94 -15.14 -16.90
CA PRO A 348 2.34 -15.18 -16.48
C PRO A 348 2.51 -15.17 -14.96
N ILE A 349 2.12 -16.22 -14.27
CA ILE A 349 2.26 -16.37 -12.82
C ILE A 349 3.59 -17.06 -12.52
N MET A 350 4.48 -16.34 -11.82
CA MET A 350 5.78 -16.85 -11.37
C MET A 350 5.67 -17.69 -10.10
N MET A 351 4.76 -17.34 -9.20
CA MET A 351 4.58 -17.97 -7.90
C MET A 351 3.10 -17.94 -7.49
N MET A 352 2.61 -19.02 -6.93
CA MET A 352 1.28 -19.12 -6.34
C MET A 352 1.34 -19.95 -5.06
N THR A 353 0.55 -19.62 -4.05
CA THR A 353 0.44 -20.41 -2.82
C THR A 353 -0.79 -21.31 -2.87
N PRO A 354 -0.81 -22.43 -2.14
CA PRO A 354 -2.05 -23.14 -1.91
C PRO A 354 -3.05 -22.26 -1.16
N ALA A 355 -4.33 -22.60 -1.24
CA ALA A 355 -5.32 -21.93 -0.45
C ALA A 355 -4.98 -22.05 1.04
N ASN A 356 -4.68 -20.93 1.65
CA ASN A 356 -4.57 -20.84 3.09
C ASN A 356 -5.70 -19.92 3.57
N PRO A 357 -6.82 -20.48 4.02
CA PRO A 357 -7.90 -19.66 4.55
C PRO A 357 -7.34 -18.97 5.79
N THR A 358 -6.85 -17.75 5.58
CA THR A 358 -6.54 -16.85 6.69
C THR A 358 -7.78 -16.77 7.54
N GLY A 359 -7.67 -17.18 8.80
CA GLY A 359 -8.81 -17.14 9.71
C GLY A 359 -9.38 -15.72 9.78
N PRO A 360 -10.67 -15.54 9.93
CA PRO A 360 -11.31 -14.21 9.98
C PRO A 360 -10.61 -13.25 10.94
N TRP A 361 -10.04 -13.74 12.05
CA TRP A 361 -9.34 -12.94 13.04
C TRP A 361 -8.09 -12.22 12.49
N GLN A 362 -7.37 -12.83 11.52
CA GLN A 362 -6.15 -12.24 10.97
C GLN A 362 -6.47 -11.00 10.12
N HIS A 363 -7.53 -11.06 9.32
CA HIS A 363 -8.01 -9.90 8.57
C HIS A 363 -8.56 -8.82 9.51
N GLN A 364 -9.27 -9.22 10.55
CA GLN A 364 -9.77 -8.29 11.57
C GLN A 364 -8.64 -7.61 12.34
N LEU A 365 -7.59 -8.36 12.71
CA LEU A 365 -6.40 -7.78 13.33
C LEU A 365 -5.71 -6.80 12.40
N GLN A 366 -5.47 -7.17 11.14
CA GLN A 366 -4.80 -6.32 10.17
C GLN A 366 -5.60 -5.04 9.89
N ALA A 367 -6.91 -5.16 9.67
CA ALA A 367 -7.81 -4.03 9.49
C ALA A 367 -7.84 -3.13 10.73
N GLY A 368 -7.95 -3.72 11.91
CA GLY A 368 -8.00 -3.00 13.17
C GLY A 368 -6.71 -2.22 13.45
N ILE A 369 -5.55 -2.84 13.23
CA ILE A 369 -4.23 -2.18 13.34
C ILE A 369 -4.12 -1.02 12.36
N GLU A 370 -4.58 -1.18 11.12
CA GLU A 370 -4.51 -0.15 10.09
C GLU A 370 -5.29 1.11 10.47
N VAL A 371 -6.49 0.94 11.02
CA VAL A 371 -7.31 2.08 11.47
C VAL A 371 -7.04 2.50 12.92
N GLY A 372 -6.15 1.79 13.61
CA GLY A 372 -5.79 2.06 15.01
C GLY A 372 -6.88 1.69 16.02
N ARG A 373 -7.76 0.74 15.66
CA ARG A 373 -8.85 0.26 16.53
C ARG A 373 -9.04 -1.25 16.39
N ILE A 374 -8.76 -2.00 17.43
CA ILE A 374 -8.81 -3.45 17.45
C ILE A 374 -9.91 -3.92 18.40
N VAL A 375 -10.88 -4.69 17.90
CA VAL A 375 -11.95 -5.29 18.71
C VAL A 375 -11.49 -6.68 19.16
N LEU A 376 -10.99 -6.78 20.38
CA LEU A 376 -10.34 -7.98 20.91
C LEU A 376 -11.22 -9.25 20.89
N PRO A 377 -12.53 -9.21 21.25
CA PRO A 377 -13.39 -10.38 21.19
C PRO A 377 -13.59 -10.98 19.79
N GLN A 378 -13.27 -10.21 18.74
CA GLN A 378 -13.28 -10.71 17.35
C GLN A 378 -12.03 -11.53 16.99
N LEU A 379 -10.98 -11.44 17.79
CA LEU A 379 -9.72 -12.12 17.54
C LEU A 379 -9.62 -13.46 18.29
N THR A 380 -10.11 -13.48 19.52
CA THR A 380 -10.11 -14.65 20.41
C THR A 380 -11.18 -14.52 21.48
N ARG A 381 -11.76 -15.66 21.89
CA ARG A 381 -12.67 -15.72 23.04
C ARG A 381 -11.97 -15.51 24.37
N ARG A 382 -10.65 -15.72 24.41
CA ARG A 382 -9.78 -15.59 25.59
C ARG A 382 -9.11 -14.21 25.66
N ALA A 383 -9.80 -13.16 25.22
CA ALA A 383 -9.28 -11.79 25.20
C ALA A 383 -8.84 -11.29 26.59
N ASP A 384 -9.50 -11.78 27.64
CA ASP A 384 -9.17 -11.42 29.04
C ASP A 384 -7.75 -11.82 29.43
N GLU A 385 -7.18 -12.86 28.82
CA GLU A 385 -5.81 -13.30 29.08
C GLU A 385 -4.75 -12.36 28.51
N LEU A 386 -5.14 -11.48 27.59
CA LEU A 386 -4.28 -10.42 27.08
C LEU A 386 -4.16 -9.23 28.04
N GLN A 387 -4.99 -9.12 29.09
CA GLN A 387 -5.03 -7.95 29.96
C GLN A 387 -3.68 -7.53 30.55
N PRO A 388 -2.77 -8.43 30.99
CA PRO A 388 -1.45 -8.02 31.46
C PRO A 388 -0.62 -7.31 30.38
N LEU A 389 -0.68 -7.79 29.14
CA LEU A 389 0.01 -7.19 27.99
C LEU A 389 -0.62 -5.85 27.62
N LEU A 390 -1.94 -5.77 27.54
CA LEU A 390 -2.67 -4.56 27.17
C LEU A 390 -2.45 -3.45 28.20
N SER A 391 -2.51 -3.78 29.49
CA SER A 391 -2.20 -2.84 30.58
C SER A 391 -0.76 -2.32 30.48
N GLN A 392 0.18 -3.20 30.14
CA GLN A 392 1.57 -2.82 29.96
C GLN A 392 1.76 -1.89 28.74
N TRP A 393 1.11 -2.16 27.60
CA TRP A 393 1.12 -1.26 26.45
C TRP A 393 0.44 0.09 26.75
N HIS A 394 -0.61 0.07 27.56
CA HIS A 394 -1.26 1.31 28.02
C HIS A 394 -0.30 2.17 28.87
N HIS A 395 0.39 1.56 29.86
CA HIS A 395 1.39 2.26 30.67
C HIS A 395 2.58 2.77 29.84
N ALA A 396 2.93 2.06 28.75
CA ALA A 396 3.94 2.51 27.80
C ALA A 396 3.44 3.63 26.86
N GLY A 397 2.18 4.07 26.98
CA GLY A 397 1.60 5.14 26.16
C GLY A 397 1.26 4.75 24.73
N LEU A 398 1.26 3.43 24.39
CA LEU A 398 1.00 2.94 23.03
C LEU A 398 -0.50 2.81 22.73
N THR A 399 -1.31 2.61 23.77
CA THR A 399 -2.74 2.38 23.63
C THR A 399 -3.54 3.22 24.61
N ARG A 400 -4.81 3.42 24.28
CA ARG A 400 -5.84 3.92 25.22
C ARG A 400 -6.78 2.79 25.51
N ASP A 401 -7.08 2.60 26.79
CA ASP A 401 -7.93 1.49 27.21
C ASP A 401 -9.42 1.84 27.03
N ASP A 402 -10.13 0.91 26.40
CA ASP A 402 -11.59 0.84 26.35
C ASP A 402 -11.88 -0.65 26.48
N SER A 403 -12.65 -1.07 27.48
CA SER A 403 -12.79 -2.44 27.97
C SER A 403 -13.00 -3.55 26.93
N THR A 404 -13.40 -3.20 25.69
CA THR A 404 -13.63 -4.15 24.59
C THR A 404 -12.86 -3.80 23.32
N CYS A 405 -12.23 -2.62 23.28
CA CYS A 405 -11.61 -2.08 22.08
C CYS A 405 -10.26 -1.44 22.40
N LEU A 406 -9.19 -2.03 21.87
CA LEU A 406 -7.86 -1.45 21.96
C LEU A 406 -7.73 -0.32 20.94
N ARG A 407 -7.51 0.91 21.41
CA ARG A 407 -7.26 2.09 20.55
C ARG A 407 -5.80 2.47 20.60
N LEU A 408 -5.19 2.64 19.44
CA LEU A 408 -3.80 3.09 19.34
C LEU A 408 -3.70 4.60 19.56
N THR A 409 -2.70 5.02 20.32
CA THR A 409 -2.23 6.41 20.34
C THR A 409 -1.40 6.71 19.09
N ASP A 410 -0.92 7.94 18.89
CA ASP A 410 0.01 8.25 17.80
C ASP A 410 1.31 7.43 17.93
N ASP A 411 1.82 7.24 19.14
CA ASP A 411 2.95 6.34 19.38
C ASP A 411 2.60 4.89 19.04
N GLY A 412 1.44 4.41 19.44
CA GLY A 412 0.96 3.08 19.07
C GLY A 412 0.81 2.89 17.56
N ARG A 413 0.34 3.91 16.85
CA ARG A 413 0.28 3.90 15.37
C ARG A 413 1.66 3.89 14.72
N PHE A 414 2.61 4.64 15.24
CA PHE A 414 4.00 4.55 14.78
C PHE A 414 4.58 3.15 14.96
N TRP A 415 4.28 2.48 16.07
CA TRP A 415 4.73 1.13 16.41
C TRP A 415 3.73 0.01 16.02
N ALA A 416 2.72 0.31 15.21
CA ALA A 416 1.60 -0.60 14.90
C ALA A 416 2.05 -1.98 14.42
N ASN A 417 3.09 -2.06 13.59
CA ASN A 417 3.62 -3.34 13.10
C ASN A 417 4.24 -4.20 14.21
N ASN A 418 4.81 -3.59 15.26
CA ASN A 418 5.33 -4.31 16.41
C ASN A 418 4.19 -4.93 17.21
N LEU A 419 3.13 -4.15 17.48
CA LEU A 419 1.93 -4.61 18.17
C LEU A 419 1.21 -5.71 17.36
N MET A 420 1.06 -5.51 16.06
CA MET A 420 0.46 -6.51 15.16
C MET A 420 1.20 -7.85 15.20
N GLN A 421 2.53 -7.83 15.08
CA GLN A 421 3.32 -9.06 15.11
C GLN A 421 3.29 -9.77 16.46
N ALA A 422 3.20 -9.03 17.57
CA ALA A 422 3.00 -9.61 18.88
C ALA A 422 1.66 -10.37 18.94
N LEU A 423 0.56 -9.72 18.57
CA LEU A 423 -0.77 -10.34 18.55
C LEU A 423 -0.84 -11.52 17.56
N GLN A 424 -0.20 -11.45 16.40
CA GLN A 424 -0.12 -12.56 15.45
C GLN A 424 0.59 -13.80 16.00
N GLN A 425 1.49 -13.66 16.97
CA GLN A 425 2.16 -14.77 17.64
C GLN A 425 1.38 -15.31 18.82
N ILE A 426 0.66 -14.47 19.55
CA ILE A 426 -0.07 -14.83 20.75
C ILE A 426 -1.43 -15.46 20.45
N ILE A 427 -2.22 -14.84 19.56
CA ILE A 427 -3.61 -15.26 19.29
C ILE A 427 -3.73 -16.73 18.84
N PRO A 428 -2.85 -17.26 17.93
CA PRO A 428 -2.90 -18.67 17.59
C PRO A 428 -2.69 -19.61 18.79
N GLN A 429 -1.86 -19.22 19.76
CA GLN A 429 -1.61 -20.02 20.97
C GLN A 429 -2.86 -20.03 21.88
N LEU A 430 -3.53 -18.88 22.03
CA LEU A 430 -4.79 -18.80 22.76
C LEU A 430 -5.89 -19.64 22.09
N ASN A 431 -6.00 -19.60 20.78
CA ASN A 431 -7.03 -20.31 20.03
C ASN A 431 -6.74 -21.83 19.89
N ALA A 432 -5.47 -22.27 19.91
CA ALA A 432 -5.11 -23.69 19.85
C ALA A 432 -5.56 -24.46 21.11
N GLU A 433 -5.56 -23.83 22.26
CA GLU A 433 -6.02 -24.44 23.50
C GLU A 433 -7.56 -24.59 23.57
N GLU A 434 -8.33 -23.86 22.74
CA GLU A 434 -9.79 -24.05 22.61
C GLU A 434 -10.16 -25.38 21.94
N HIS A 435 -9.29 -25.94 21.10
CA HIS A 435 -9.54 -27.21 20.41
C HIS A 435 -9.05 -28.45 21.19
N ALA A 436 -8.41 -28.24 22.34
CA ALA A 436 -7.90 -29.31 23.18
C ALA A 436 -8.84 -29.66 24.38
N HIS A 437 -9.96 -28.98 24.49
CA HIS A 437 -11.05 -29.21 25.46
C HIS A 437 -12.38 -29.40 24.72
#